data_20adc720b9e323fc6d921e594e1f2f97
#
_entry.id   20adc720b9e323fc6d921e594e1f2f97
#
_cell.length_a   1.000
_cell.length_b   1.000
_cell.length_c   1.000
_cell.angle_alpha   90.00
_cell.angle_beta   90.00
_cell.angle_gamma   90.00
#
_symmetry.space_group_name_H-M   'P 1'
#
loop_
_entity.id
_entity.type
_entity.pdbx_description
1 polymer ?
#
loop_
_entity_poly.entity_id
_entity_poly.type
_entity_poly.pdbx_seq_one_letter_code
_entity_poly.pdbx_strand_id
1 'polypeptide(L)'
;SVATVELAQDLVDELYQITITCAEEGKLAQQAHGDERNLLLLQPKETNDAGFAMTSSFTSMLLTALLVFDPSEEEIKEKRVEELVDLSEQILEKDREVKEVVDLDFERVIYLGAGPFFGLAHEAQLKILELTAGKIATMYESPVGFRHGPKSLINDQTLVLVFGSLDPYTRQYDLDLVREVAGDRIARQVILLTDQAAGIEHVREVLVEASADSLDIYRAFPYIIYGQLISLLTSLKVQNRPDTPSPT
;
A
#
# COMPACT_ATOMS: atom_id res chain seq x y z
N SER A 1 -7.92 -13.94 -11.30
CA SER A 1 -9.30 -13.38 -11.11
C SER A 1 -10.33 -14.14 -11.93
N VAL A 2 -10.16 -14.30 -13.27
CA VAL A 2 -11.16 -15.00 -14.11
C VAL A 2 -11.39 -16.43 -13.63
N ALA A 3 -10.33 -17.22 -13.46
CA ALA A 3 -10.43 -18.60 -12.95
C ALA A 3 -11.08 -18.68 -11.56
N THR A 4 -10.84 -17.70 -10.70
CA THR A 4 -11.47 -17.63 -9.37
C THR A 4 -12.98 -17.41 -9.48
N VAL A 5 -13.40 -16.52 -10.40
CA VAL A 5 -14.83 -16.26 -10.67
C VAL A 5 -15.50 -17.50 -11.26
N GLU A 6 -14.88 -18.13 -12.26
CA GLU A 6 -15.38 -19.38 -12.87
C GLU A 6 -15.55 -20.47 -11.82
N LEU A 7 -14.54 -20.67 -10.94
CA LEU A 7 -14.64 -21.64 -9.85
C LEU A 7 -15.76 -21.29 -8.84
N ALA A 8 -15.93 -20.02 -8.51
CA ALA A 8 -17.00 -19.59 -7.61
C ALA A 8 -18.39 -19.86 -8.23
N GLN A 9 -18.55 -19.61 -9.52
CA GLN A 9 -19.79 -19.90 -10.26
C GLN A 9 -20.10 -21.39 -10.31
N ASP A 10 -19.08 -22.25 -10.36
CA ASP A 10 -19.25 -23.71 -10.35
C ASP A 10 -19.59 -24.28 -8.97
N LEU A 11 -19.16 -23.62 -7.89
CA LEU A 11 -19.28 -24.13 -6.52
C LEU A 11 -20.38 -23.51 -5.69
N VAL A 12 -20.93 -22.35 -6.09
CA VAL A 12 -21.93 -21.59 -5.33
C VAL A 12 -23.23 -21.48 -6.13
N ASP A 13 -24.28 -22.12 -5.65
CA ASP A 13 -25.58 -22.20 -6.33
C ASP A 13 -26.24 -20.83 -6.53
N GLU A 14 -26.15 -19.92 -5.54
CA GLU A 14 -26.68 -18.56 -5.59
C GLU A 14 -25.55 -17.55 -5.39
N LEU A 15 -24.85 -17.21 -6.47
CA LEU A 15 -23.74 -16.27 -6.45
C LEU A 15 -24.18 -14.89 -6.93
N TYR A 16 -23.97 -13.86 -6.10
CA TYR A 16 -24.05 -12.46 -6.48
C TYR A 16 -22.63 -11.88 -6.49
N GLN A 17 -22.32 -11.09 -7.50
CA GLN A 17 -20.98 -10.58 -7.72
C GLN A 17 -20.94 -9.06 -7.83
N ILE A 18 -19.87 -8.46 -7.39
CA ILE A 18 -19.51 -7.07 -7.71
C ILE A 18 -18.15 -7.13 -8.43
N THR A 19 -18.16 -6.72 -9.70
CA THR A 19 -16.95 -6.66 -10.51
C THR A 19 -16.46 -5.22 -10.57
N ILE A 20 -15.32 -4.95 -9.95
CA ILE A 20 -14.64 -3.64 -9.97
C ILE A 20 -13.41 -3.77 -10.88
N THR A 21 -13.33 -2.99 -11.95
CA THR A 21 -12.24 -3.10 -12.93
C THR A 21 -12.00 -1.79 -13.68
N CYS A 22 -10.74 -1.54 -14.07
CA CYS A 22 -10.37 -0.45 -14.97
C CYS A 22 -10.40 -0.87 -16.44
N ALA A 23 -10.47 -2.18 -16.73
CA ALA A 23 -10.40 -2.73 -18.08
C ALA A 23 -11.80 -3.02 -18.64
N GLU A 24 -12.38 -2.08 -19.37
CA GLU A 24 -13.69 -2.24 -20.03
C GLU A 24 -13.72 -3.42 -21.00
N GLU A 25 -12.65 -3.61 -21.76
CA GLU A 25 -12.48 -4.71 -22.71
C GLU A 25 -12.05 -6.03 -22.03
N GLY A 26 -11.87 -6.02 -20.73
CA GLY A 26 -11.42 -7.16 -19.94
C GLY A 26 -12.48 -8.26 -19.83
N LYS A 27 -12.04 -9.52 -19.77
CA LYS A 27 -12.95 -10.69 -19.70
C LYS A 27 -13.96 -10.59 -18.55
N LEU A 28 -13.55 -10.05 -17.38
CA LEU A 28 -14.45 -9.90 -16.23
C LEU A 28 -15.54 -8.85 -16.50
N ALA A 29 -15.20 -7.71 -17.11
CA ALA A 29 -16.19 -6.70 -17.50
C ALA A 29 -17.17 -7.27 -18.52
N GLN A 30 -16.64 -7.96 -19.55
CA GLN A 30 -17.48 -8.58 -20.58
C GLN A 30 -18.43 -9.66 -20.02
N GLN A 31 -17.96 -10.45 -19.04
CA GLN A 31 -18.81 -11.46 -18.38
C GLN A 31 -19.89 -10.81 -17.47
N ALA A 32 -19.60 -9.63 -16.89
CA ALA A 32 -20.56 -8.93 -16.06
C ALA A 32 -21.66 -8.22 -16.87
N HIS A 33 -21.39 -7.87 -18.13
CA HIS A 33 -22.38 -7.24 -19.00
C HIS A 33 -23.58 -8.15 -19.24
N GLY A 34 -24.76 -7.68 -18.83
CA GLY A 34 -26.03 -8.39 -19.02
C GLY A 34 -26.31 -9.50 -18.00
N ASP A 35 -25.46 -9.68 -17.01
CA ASP A 35 -25.72 -10.58 -15.88
C ASP A 35 -26.37 -9.81 -14.74
N GLU A 36 -27.66 -10.06 -14.48
CA GLU A 36 -28.43 -9.39 -13.41
C GLU A 36 -27.89 -9.68 -12.00
N ARG A 37 -27.07 -10.71 -11.83
CA ARG A 37 -26.43 -11.09 -10.57
C ARG A 37 -25.00 -10.56 -10.42
N ASN A 38 -24.53 -9.74 -11.39
CA ASN A 38 -23.19 -9.17 -11.38
C ASN A 38 -23.23 -7.65 -11.56
N LEU A 39 -23.01 -6.91 -10.49
CA LEU A 39 -22.88 -5.45 -10.54
C LEU A 39 -21.48 -5.08 -11.09
N LEU A 40 -21.45 -4.51 -12.29
CA LEU A 40 -20.22 -3.98 -12.87
C LEU A 40 -19.99 -2.53 -12.42
N LEU A 41 -18.86 -2.26 -11.78
CA LEU A 41 -18.38 -0.93 -11.42
C LEU A 41 -17.09 -0.65 -12.22
N LEU A 42 -17.28 -0.09 -13.41
CA LEU A 42 -16.18 0.28 -14.27
C LEU A 42 -15.53 1.57 -13.78
N GLN A 43 -14.21 1.55 -13.63
CA GLN A 43 -13.43 2.71 -13.19
C GLN A 43 -13.19 3.69 -14.35
N PRO A 44 -12.89 4.98 -14.05
CA PRO A 44 -12.51 5.94 -15.07
C PRO A 44 -11.35 5.41 -15.92
N LYS A 45 -11.39 5.67 -17.23
CA LYS A 45 -10.39 5.17 -18.17
C LYS A 45 -8.96 5.61 -17.83
N GLU A 46 -8.84 6.79 -17.25
CA GLU A 46 -7.56 7.40 -16.84
C GLU A 46 -6.88 6.63 -15.71
N THR A 47 -7.62 5.81 -14.95
CA THR A 47 -7.10 5.01 -13.85
C THR A 47 -6.54 3.65 -14.30
N ASN A 48 -6.65 3.31 -15.59
CA ASN A 48 -6.10 2.10 -16.14
C ASN A 48 -4.61 2.29 -16.42
N ASP A 49 -3.76 1.74 -15.57
CA ASP A 49 -2.31 1.89 -15.67
C ASP A 49 -1.78 1.37 -17.02
N ALA A 50 -0.95 2.17 -17.68
CA ALA A 50 -0.28 1.80 -18.90
C ALA A 50 1.07 1.08 -18.67
N GLY A 51 1.66 1.28 -17.48
CA GLY A 51 2.90 0.64 -17.06
C GLY A 51 2.67 -0.76 -16.48
N PHE A 52 3.77 -1.45 -16.17
CA PHE A 52 3.73 -2.79 -15.59
C PHE A 52 3.17 -2.79 -14.16
N ALA A 53 3.63 -1.86 -13.32
CA ALA A 53 3.17 -1.77 -11.93
C ALA A 53 1.82 -1.06 -11.85
N MET A 54 0.87 -1.68 -11.17
CA MET A 54 -0.45 -1.11 -10.93
C MET A 54 -0.38 -0.07 -9.81
N THR A 55 -0.77 1.17 -10.09
CA THR A 55 -0.79 2.30 -9.15
C THR A 55 -2.17 2.94 -9.08
N SER A 56 -2.58 3.63 -10.14
CA SER A 56 -3.90 4.28 -10.22
C SER A 56 -5.05 3.27 -10.23
N SER A 57 -4.90 2.14 -10.92
CA SER A 57 -5.90 1.07 -10.92
C SER A 57 -6.05 0.44 -9.52
N PHE A 58 -4.96 0.21 -8.80
CA PHE A 58 -5.02 -0.28 -7.43
C PHE A 58 -5.81 0.68 -6.53
N THR A 59 -5.44 1.96 -6.50
CA THR A 59 -6.06 2.95 -5.62
C THR A 59 -7.52 3.21 -5.98
N SER A 60 -7.87 3.33 -7.26
CA SER A 60 -9.26 3.58 -7.69
C SER A 60 -10.17 2.38 -7.38
N MET A 61 -9.73 1.15 -7.66
CA MET A 61 -10.51 -0.04 -7.33
C MET A 61 -10.68 -0.24 -5.82
N LEU A 62 -9.62 0.02 -5.03
CA LEU A 62 -9.69 -0.02 -3.57
C LEU A 62 -10.67 1.02 -3.03
N LEU A 63 -10.59 2.28 -3.50
CA LEU A 63 -11.51 3.34 -3.09
C LEU A 63 -12.97 2.97 -3.42
N THR A 64 -13.23 2.48 -4.62
CA THR A 64 -14.57 2.04 -5.01
C THR A 64 -15.08 0.93 -4.10
N ALA A 65 -14.25 -0.07 -3.80
CA ALA A 65 -14.64 -1.14 -2.87
C ALA A 65 -14.96 -0.60 -1.47
N LEU A 66 -14.12 0.32 -0.94
CA LEU A 66 -14.37 0.94 0.35
C LEU A 66 -15.68 1.72 0.38
N LEU A 67 -15.94 2.56 -0.62
CA LEU A 67 -17.16 3.37 -0.68
C LEU A 67 -18.42 2.52 -0.81
N VAL A 68 -18.35 1.37 -1.48
CA VAL A 68 -19.46 0.40 -1.58
C VAL A 68 -19.78 -0.24 -0.23
N PHE A 69 -18.77 -0.59 0.55
CA PHE A 69 -18.95 -1.33 1.81
C PHE A 69 -18.87 -0.46 3.06
N ASP A 70 -18.54 0.83 2.96
CA ASP A 70 -18.60 1.76 4.09
C ASP A 70 -20.07 2.08 4.43
N PRO A 71 -20.55 1.71 5.63
CA PRO A 71 -21.93 1.95 6.03
C PRO A 71 -22.23 3.39 6.42
N SER A 72 -21.24 4.28 6.38
CA SER A 72 -21.38 5.69 6.77
C SER A 72 -22.30 6.44 5.79
N GLU A 73 -22.90 7.52 6.26
CA GLU A 73 -23.68 8.45 5.43
C GLU A 73 -22.79 9.08 4.33
N GLU A 74 -23.42 9.45 3.21
CA GLU A 74 -22.74 9.94 2.01
C GLU A 74 -21.85 11.15 2.29
N GLU A 75 -22.36 12.12 3.07
CA GLU A 75 -21.60 13.31 3.48
C GLU A 75 -20.32 12.99 4.25
N ILE A 76 -20.31 11.89 5.01
CA ILE A 76 -19.11 11.43 5.75
C ILE A 76 -18.13 10.82 4.78
N LYS A 77 -18.60 10.04 3.81
CA LYS A 77 -17.76 9.45 2.76
C LYS A 77 -17.10 10.52 1.90
N GLU A 78 -17.86 11.54 1.49
CA GLU A 78 -17.33 12.69 0.73
C GLU A 78 -16.18 13.36 1.48
N LYS A 79 -16.38 13.70 2.76
CA LYS A 79 -15.33 14.32 3.60
C LYS A 79 -14.09 13.45 3.72
N ARG A 80 -14.25 12.12 3.85
CA ARG A 80 -13.13 11.17 3.89
C ARG A 80 -12.37 11.13 2.57
N VAL A 81 -13.08 11.21 1.44
CA VAL A 81 -12.46 11.27 0.12
C VAL A 81 -11.70 12.58 -0.08
N GLU A 82 -12.27 13.72 0.33
CA GLU A 82 -11.60 15.02 0.29
C GLU A 82 -10.30 14.97 1.14
N GLU A 83 -10.39 14.53 2.39
CA GLU A 83 -9.21 14.38 3.26
C GLU A 83 -8.15 13.46 2.65
N LEU A 84 -8.56 12.32 2.12
CA LEU A 84 -7.67 11.36 1.48
C LEU A 84 -6.94 11.98 0.28
N VAL A 85 -7.63 12.79 -0.54
CA VAL A 85 -7.01 13.49 -1.69
C VAL A 85 -5.97 14.48 -1.19
N ASP A 86 -6.34 15.36 -0.25
CA ASP A 86 -5.42 16.35 0.32
C ASP A 86 -4.16 15.71 0.93
N LEU A 87 -4.33 14.63 1.68
CA LEU A 87 -3.20 13.90 2.28
C LEU A 87 -2.32 13.21 1.23
N SER A 88 -2.94 12.72 0.17
CA SER A 88 -2.21 12.07 -0.93
C SER A 88 -1.38 13.09 -1.72
N GLU A 89 -1.93 14.28 -1.98
CA GLU A 89 -1.18 15.39 -2.60
C GLU A 89 0.00 15.82 -1.74
N GLN A 90 -0.17 15.96 -0.41
CA GLN A 90 0.92 16.27 0.51
C GLN A 90 2.05 15.22 0.46
N ILE A 91 1.73 13.95 0.26
CA ILE A 91 2.77 12.91 0.09
C ILE A 91 3.49 13.05 -1.25
N LEU A 92 2.77 13.37 -2.33
CA LEU A 92 3.40 13.59 -3.64
C LEU A 92 4.38 14.77 -3.61
N GLU A 93 4.14 15.79 -2.79
CA GLU A 93 5.05 16.92 -2.59
C GLU A 93 6.33 16.56 -1.79
N LYS A 94 6.38 15.38 -1.15
CA LYS A 94 7.56 14.89 -0.39
C LYS A 94 8.62 14.18 -1.26
N ASP A 95 8.60 14.37 -2.55
CA ASP A 95 9.53 13.72 -3.51
C ASP A 95 11.01 13.87 -3.10
N ARG A 96 11.40 15.05 -2.60
CA ARG A 96 12.73 15.33 -2.10
C ARG A 96 13.08 14.49 -0.86
N GLU A 97 12.15 14.41 0.11
CA GLU A 97 12.35 13.62 1.33
C GLU A 97 12.45 12.12 1.00
N VAL A 98 11.64 11.64 0.07
CA VAL A 98 11.70 10.26 -0.42
C VAL A 98 13.03 10.00 -1.14
N LYS A 99 13.50 10.97 -1.94
CA LYS A 99 14.80 10.86 -2.60
C LYS A 99 15.95 10.72 -1.61
N GLU A 100 15.94 11.46 -0.50
CA GLU A 100 16.95 11.31 0.55
C GLU A 100 16.98 9.88 1.14
N VAL A 101 15.83 9.24 1.28
CA VAL A 101 15.74 7.83 1.72
C VAL A 101 16.29 6.90 0.64
N VAL A 102 15.92 7.12 -0.61
CA VAL A 102 16.36 6.28 -1.73
C VAL A 102 17.85 6.42 -1.99
N ASP A 103 18.46 7.60 -1.72
CA ASP A 103 19.90 7.82 -1.86
C ASP A 103 20.71 7.08 -0.78
N LEU A 104 20.11 6.57 0.28
CA LEU A 104 20.78 5.67 1.23
C LEU A 104 21.24 4.38 0.52
N ASP A 105 22.34 3.81 1.03
CA ASP A 105 22.83 2.53 0.54
C ASP A 105 22.05 1.38 1.21
N PHE A 106 21.16 0.75 0.45
CA PHE A 106 20.35 -0.39 0.90
C PHE A 106 20.16 -1.42 -0.23
N GLU A 107 20.04 -2.66 0.17
CA GLU A 107 19.77 -3.81 -0.71
C GLU A 107 18.45 -4.49 -0.36
N ARG A 108 17.81 -4.05 0.72
CA ARG A 108 16.61 -4.70 1.26
C ARG A 108 15.65 -3.69 1.85
N VAL A 109 14.35 -3.95 1.61
CA VAL A 109 13.26 -3.17 2.23
C VAL A 109 12.27 -4.12 2.89
N ILE A 110 11.93 -3.84 4.14
CA ILE A 110 10.92 -4.56 4.91
C ILE A 110 9.75 -3.62 5.16
N TYR A 111 8.57 -4.04 4.76
CA TYR A 111 7.32 -3.30 4.96
C TYR A 111 6.52 -3.95 6.08
N LEU A 112 6.12 -3.16 7.08
CA LEU A 112 5.38 -3.65 8.23
C LEU A 112 4.07 -2.88 8.40
N GLY A 113 2.99 -3.62 8.70
CA GLY A 113 1.69 -3.02 8.95
C GLY A 113 0.74 -3.98 9.65
N ALA A 114 -0.09 -3.47 10.55
CA ALA A 114 -1.09 -4.24 11.26
C ALA A 114 -2.49 -3.99 10.68
N GLY A 115 -3.43 -4.91 10.91
CA GLY A 115 -4.81 -4.77 10.43
C GLY A 115 -4.87 -4.55 8.92
N PRO A 116 -5.57 -3.50 8.43
CA PRO A 116 -5.62 -3.20 7.01
C PRO A 116 -4.25 -2.89 6.40
N PHE A 117 -3.31 -2.39 7.19
CA PHE A 117 -1.96 -2.10 6.72
C PHE A 117 -1.11 -3.35 6.49
N PHE A 118 -1.53 -4.55 6.93
CA PHE A 118 -0.87 -5.79 6.54
C PHE A 118 -0.99 -6.05 5.02
N GLY A 119 -2.20 -5.85 4.48
CA GLY A 119 -2.43 -5.90 3.04
C GLY A 119 -1.69 -4.79 2.28
N LEU A 120 -1.62 -3.59 2.88
CA LEU A 120 -0.87 -2.47 2.32
C LEU A 120 0.64 -2.73 2.28
N ALA A 121 1.19 -3.33 3.32
CA ALA A 121 2.61 -3.73 3.37
C ALA A 121 2.94 -4.75 2.28
N HIS A 122 2.02 -5.68 2.00
CA HIS A 122 2.14 -6.61 0.88
C HIS A 122 2.15 -5.88 -0.47
N GLU A 123 1.22 -4.95 -0.69
CA GLU A 123 1.15 -4.16 -1.92
C GLU A 123 2.41 -3.30 -2.12
N ALA A 124 2.88 -2.62 -1.08
CA ALA A 124 4.10 -1.82 -1.14
C ALA A 124 5.34 -2.68 -1.45
N GLN A 125 5.41 -3.87 -0.86
CA GLN A 125 6.44 -4.86 -1.13
C GLN A 125 6.44 -5.30 -2.59
N LEU A 126 5.25 -5.55 -3.18
CA LEU A 126 5.13 -5.90 -4.59
C LEU A 126 5.62 -4.78 -5.50
N LYS A 127 5.32 -3.52 -5.19
CA LYS A 127 5.75 -2.38 -6.03
C LYS A 127 7.26 -2.31 -6.18
N ILE A 128 8.01 -2.42 -5.09
CA ILE A 128 9.47 -2.37 -5.19
C ILE A 128 10.06 -3.63 -5.83
N LEU A 129 9.46 -4.79 -5.58
CA LEU A 129 9.87 -6.05 -6.21
C LEU A 129 9.71 -5.98 -7.73
N GLU A 130 8.54 -5.54 -8.20
CA GLU A 130 8.20 -5.41 -9.61
C GLU A 130 9.08 -4.37 -10.30
N LEU A 131 9.11 -3.15 -9.78
CA LEU A 131 9.80 -2.01 -10.40
C LEU A 131 11.32 -2.17 -10.43
N THR A 132 11.89 -2.92 -9.50
CA THR A 132 13.34 -3.21 -9.50
C THR A 132 13.69 -4.54 -10.17
N ALA A 133 12.71 -5.28 -10.69
CA ALA A 133 12.90 -6.65 -11.20
C ALA A 133 13.67 -7.54 -10.22
N GLY A 134 13.34 -7.44 -8.93
CA GLY A 134 13.95 -8.24 -7.87
C GLY A 134 15.39 -7.85 -7.50
N LYS A 135 15.94 -6.75 -8.01
CA LYS A 135 17.29 -6.27 -7.62
C LYS A 135 17.36 -5.85 -6.16
N ILE A 136 16.24 -5.42 -5.58
CA ILE A 136 16.10 -5.12 -4.16
C ILE A 136 15.32 -6.26 -3.51
N ALA A 137 15.92 -6.90 -2.49
CA ALA A 137 15.24 -7.91 -1.70
C ALA A 137 14.14 -7.26 -0.85
N THR A 138 13.01 -7.93 -0.71
CA THR A 138 11.88 -7.33 0.02
C THR A 138 11.05 -8.37 0.74
N MET A 139 10.41 -7.95 1.84
CA MET A 139 9.40 -8.73 2.52
C MET A 139 8.36 -7.82 3.18
N TYR A 140 7.24 -8.41 3.57
CA TYR A 140 6.23 -7.75 4.39
C TYR A 140 5.81 -8.65 5.56
N GLU A 141 5.37 -8.05 6.64
CA GLU A 141 4.85 -8.76 7.81
C GLU A 141 4.04 -7.80 8.71
N SER A 142 3.29 -8.35 9.65
CA SER A 142 2.76 -7.60 10.77
C SER A 142 3.87 -7.27 11.79
N PRO A 143 3.79 -6.14 12.52
CA PRO A 143 4.79 -5.81 13.55
C PRO A 143 4.98 -6.92 14.58
N VAL A 144 3.89 -7.54 15.02
CA VAL A 144 3.95 -8.65 15.99
C VAL A 144 4.55 -9.91 15.37
N GLY A 145 4.11 -10.29 14.17
CA GLY A 145 4.65 -11.46 13.45
C GLY A 145 6.14 -11.32 13.14
N PHE A 146 6.58 -10.12 12.82
CA PHE A 146 7.97 -9.83 12.48
C PHE A 146 8.96 -10.14 13.61
N ARG A 147 8.56 -9.97 14.88
CA ARG A 147 9.39 -10.32 16.04
C ARG A 147 9.71 -11.81 16.14
N HIS A 148 8.86 -12.67 15.57
CA HIS A 148 8.95 -14.12 15.74
C HIS A 148 9.79 -14.84 14.66
N GLY A 149 10.92 -14.24 14.30
CA GLY A 149 11.88 -14.83 13.34
C GLY A 149 12.30 -13.90 12.23
N PRO A 150 11.37 -13.28 11.45
CA PRO A 150 11.71 -12.42 10.32
C PRO A 150 12.61 -11.22 10.67
N LYS A 151 12.59 -10.75 11.91
CA LYS A 151 13.50 -9.69 12.40
C LYS A 151 14.98 -10.01 12.15
N SER A 152 15.34 -11.29 12.09
CA SER A 152 16.71 -11.73 11.77
C SER A 152 17.20 -11.35 10.37
N LEU A 153 16.30 -10.91 9.49
CA LEU A 153 16.65 -10.39 8.15
C LEU A 153 17.26 -8.98 8.17
N ILE A 154 17.18 -8.27 9.29
CA ILE A 154 17.71 -6.90 9.39
C ILE A 154 19.25 -6.94 9.40
N ASN A 155 19.84 -6.14 8.53
CA ASN A 155 21.28 -5.82 8.51
C ASN A 155 21.47 -4.32 8.23
N ASP A 156 22.72 -3.87 8.13
CA ASP A 156 23.11 -2.47 7.90
C ASP A 156 22.74 -1.91 6.51
N GLN A 157 22.20 -2.76 5.62
CA GLN A 157 21.67 -2.38 4.30
C GLN A 157 20.14 -2.59 4.22
N THR A 158 19.45 -2.64 5.35
CA THR A 158 18.00 -2.84 5.42
C THR A 158 17.27 -1.53 5.73
N LEU A 159 16.31 -1.15 4.90
CA LEU A 159 15.27 -0.19 5.26
C LEU A 159 14.11 -0.93 5.91
N VAL A 160 13.60 -0.40 7.01
CA VAL A 160 12.38 -0.91 7.66
C VAL A 160 11.35 0.19 7.63
N LEU A 161 10.25 -0.02 6.92
CA LEU A 161 9.17 0.93 6.75
C LEU A 161 7.92 0.39 7.47
N VAL A 162 7.39 1.18 8.40
CA VAL A 162 6.24 0.81 9.23
C VAL A 162 5.06 1.74 8.95
N PHE A 163 3.94 1.16 8.60
CA PHE A 163 2.65 1.85 8.49
C PHE A 163 1.99 1.85 9.86
N GLY A 164 2.09 2.98 10.57
CA GLY A 164 1.57 3.12 11.93
C GLY A 164 0.05 3.26 11.96
N SER A 165 -0.60 2.43 12.77
CA SER A 165 -2.05 2.45 12.98
C SER A 165 -2.51 3.68 13.76
N LEU A 166 -3.73 4.15 13.46
CA LEU A 166 -4.45 5.17 14.25
C LEU A 166 -5.11 4.56 15.48
N ASP A 167 -5.46 3.26 15.41
CA ASP A 167 -6.08 2.58 16.54
C ASP A 167 -5.14 2.53 17.75
N PRO A 168 -5.50 3.11 18.90
CA PRO A 168 -4.59 3.23 20.03
C PRO A 168 -4.07 1.89 20.56
N TYR A 169 -4.85 0.82 20.45
CA TYR A 169 -4.43 -0.51 20.89
C TYR A 169 -3.40 -1.12 19.93
N THR A 170 -3.66 -1.07 18.64
CA THR A 170 -2.75 -1.58 17.60
C THR A 170 -1.45 -0.77 17.56
N ARG A 171 -1.57 0.56 17.64
CA ARG A 171 -0.45 1.49 17.61
C ARG A 171 0.61 1.22 18.69
N GLN A 172 0.22 0.75 19.88
CA GLN A 172 1.18 0.40 20.93
C GLN A 172 2.19 -0.64 20.44
N TYR A 173 1.71 -1.67 19.74
CA TYR A 173 2.56 -2.76 19.22
C TYR A 173 3.42 -2.29 18.07
N ASP A 174 2.89 -1.41 17.21
CA ASP A 174 3.66 -0.80 16.12
C ASP A 174 4.82 0.01 16.67
N LEU A 175 4.55 0.92 17.62
CA LEU A 175 5.56 1.77 18.22
C LEU A 175 6.57 1.00 19.09
N ASP A 176 6.13 -0.06 19.75
CA ASP A 176 7.01 -0.96 20.49
C ASP A 176 8.04 -1.62 19.58
N LEU A 177 7.60 -2.13 18.43
CA LEU A 177 8.51 -2.72 17.44
C LEU A 177 9.44 -1.66 16.86
N VAL A 178 8.92 -0.48 16.52
CA VAL A 178 9.72 0.63 15.97
C VAL A 178 10.83 1.01 16.96
N ARG A 179 10.52 1.16 18.25
CA ARG A 179 11.53 1.45 19.30
C ARG A 179 12.58 0.36 19.41
N GLU A 180 12.14 -0.90 19.37
CA GLU A 180 13.04 -2.07 19.43
C GLU A 180 14.01 -2.08 18.25
N VAL A 181 13.50 -1.99 17.01
CA VAL A 181 14.34 -2.04 15.81
C VAL A 181 15.27 -0.82 15.70
N ALA A 182 14.77 0.37 16.06
CA ALA A 182 15.59 1.56 16.08
C ALA A 182 16.67 1.50 17.19
N GLY A 183 16.32 0.95 18.35
CA GLY A 183 17.24 0.76 19.48
C GLY A 183 18.37 -0.22 19.20
N ASP A 184 18.14 -1.24 18.40
CA ASP A 184 19.15 -2.22 17.97
C ASP A 184 20.24 -1.56 17.10
N ARG A 185 19.96 -0.46 16.41
CA ARG A 185 20.89 0.29 15.53
C ARG A 185 21.54 -0.56 14.45
N ILE A 186 20.85 -1.59 13.98
CA ILE A 186 21.33 -2.50 12.91
C ILE A 186 20.80 -2.04 11.55
N ALA A 187 19.50 -1.70 11.49
CA ALA A 187 18.88 -1.26 10.24
C ALA A 187 19.52 0.01 9.69
N ARG A 188 19.64 0.11 8.37
CA ARG A 188 20.13 1.31 7.69
C ARG A 188 19.29 2.54 8.02
N GLN A 189 17.96 2.39 8.00
CA GLN A 189 17.00 3.38 8.43
C GLN A 189 15.70 2.70 8.84
N VAL A 190 15.11 3.18 9.92
CA VAL A 190 13.71 2.89 10.28
C VAL A 190 12.87 4.10 9.89
N ILE A 191 11.76 3.86 9.19
CA ILE A 191 10.82 4.87 8.72
C ILE A 191 9.46 4.53 9.28
N LEU A 192 8.81 5.49 9.92
CA LEU A 192 7.46 5.36 10.47
C LEU A 192 6.54 6.36 9.76
N LEU A 193 5.56 5.89 9.01
CA LEU A 193 4.44 6.71 8.57
C LEU A 193 3.42 6.77 9.69
N THR A 194 3.03 7.95 10.10
CA THR A 194 2.21 8.16 11.30
C THR A 194 1.43 9.47 11.24
N ASP A 195 0.33 9.56 11.95
CA ASP A 195 -0.51 10.77 12.06
C ASP A 195 0.07 11.83 13.02
N GLN A 196 0.79 11.38 14.03
CA GLN A 196 1.40 12.22 15.04
C GLN A 196 2.80 11.75 15.40
N ALA A 197 3.66 12.69 15.71
CA ALA A 197 5.04 12.40 16.10
C ALA A 197 5.09 11.48 17.32
N ALA A 198 5.87 10.41 17.20
CA ALA A 198 6.14 9.47 18.30
C ALA A 198 7.42 9.84 19.08
N GLY A 199 8.27 10.70 18.51
CA GLY A 199 9.51 11.18 19.11
C GLY A 199 10.52 10.08 19.38
N ILE A 200 10.61 9.07 18.50
CA ILE A 200 11.50 7.92 18.68
C ILE A 200 12.87 8.24 18.06
N GLU A 201 13.92 8.14 18.86
CA GLU A 201 15.29 8.36 18.38
C GLU A 201 15.66 7.41 17.25
N HIS A 202 16.42 7.90 16.26
CA HIS A 202 16.89 7.14 15.09
C HIS A 202 15.79 6.65 14.14
N VAL A 203 14.57 7.20 14.26
CA VAL A 203 13.46 6.94 13.35
C VAL A 203 13.23 8.18 12.48
N ARG A 204 13.08 7.97 11.18
CA ARG A 204 12.52 9.00 10.29
C ARG A 204 11.01 8.91 10.37
N GLU A 205 10.38 9.90 10.94
CA GLU A 205 8.93 10.00 11.01
C GLU A 205 8.40 10.77 9.80
N VAL A 206 7.46 10.17 9.08
CA VAL A 206 6.74 10.79 7.97
C VAL A 206 5.34 11.11 8.48
N LEU A 207 5.12 12.37 8.77
CA LEU A 207 3.84 12.83 9.29
C LEU A 207 2.82 12.95 8.17
N VAL A 208 1.68 12.33 8.39
CA VAL A 208 0.49 12.37 7.56
C VAL A 208 -0.67 12.69 8.51
N GLU A 209 -0.79 13.95 8.87
CA GLU A 209 -1.77 14.41 9.86
C GLU A 209 -3.19 14.21 9.34
N ALA A 210 -4.04 13.56 10.11
CA ALA A 210 -5.43 13.31 9.77
C ALA A 210 -6.39 13.85 10.81
N SER A 211 -7.64 13.97 10.38
CA SER A 211 -8.75 14.29 11.29
C SER A 211 -8.93 13.19 12.36
N ALA A 212 -9.57 13.58 13.48
CA ALA A 212 -9.84 12.65 14.58
C ALA A 212 -10.76 11.47 14.18
N ASP A 213 -11.55 11.64 13.13
CA ASP A 213 -12.50 10.64 12.63
C ASP A 213 -11.92 9.78 11.49
N SER A 214 -10.63 9.96 11.17
CA SER A 214 -9.96 9.20 10.12
C SER A 214 -9.78 7.73 10.53
N LEU A 215 -9.93 6.83 9.56
CA LEU A 215 -9.79 5.39 9.75
C LEU A 215 -8.54 4.86 9.06
N ASP A 216 -7.90 3.87 9.64
CA ASP A 216 -6.71 3.20 9.08
C ASP A 216 -6.89 2.83 7.60
N ILE A 217 -8.05 2.31 7.24
CA ILE A 217 -8.29 1.86 5.87
C ILE A 217 -8.25 3.00 4.84
N TYR A 218 -8.68 4.22 5.21
CA TYR A 218 -8.56 5.39 4.34
C TYR A 218 -7.13 5.94 4.31
N ARG A 219 -6.35 5.72 5.39
CA ARG A 219 -4.93 6.07 5.44
C ARG A 219 -4.06 5.21 4.52
N ALA A 220 -4.55 4.07 4.10
CA ALA A 220 -3.85 3.21 3.16
C ALA A 220 -3.45 3.97 1.87
N PHE A 221 -4.22 4.98 1.45
CA PHE A 221 -3.94 5.73 0.21
C PHE A 221 -2.70 6.63 0.30
N PRO A 222 -2.61 7.60 1.20
CA PRO A 222 -1.38 8.40 1.31
C PRO A 222 -0.17 7.51 1.67
N TYR A 223 -0.36 6.45 2.44
CA TYR A 223 0.73 5.54 2.80
C TYR A 223 1.25 4.72 1.62
N ILE A 224 0.36 4.21 0.75
CA ILE A 224 0.82 3.47 -0.45
C ILE A 224 1.52 4.39 -1.45
N ILE A 225 1.09 5.64 -1.59
CA ILE A 225 1.74 6.61 -2.47
C ILE A 225 3.20 6.83 -2.04
N TYR A 226 3.47 6.91 -0.73
CA TYR A 226 4.85 6.97 -0.24
C TYR A 226 5.65 5.72 -0.64
N GLY A 227 5.07 4.52 -0.51
CA GLY A 227 5.68 3.26 -0.95
C GLY A 227 5.90 3.21 -2.47
N GLN A 228 4.97 3.72 -3.26
CA GLN A 228 5.08 3.83 -4.71
C GLN A 228 6.20 4.78 -5.13
N LEU A 229 6.33 5.94 -4.47
CA LEU A 229 7.42 6.89 -4.72
C LEU A 229 8.80 6.27 -4.39
N ILE A 230 8.93 5.58 -3.25
CA ILE A 230 10.17 4.84 -2.92
C ILE A 230 10.48 3.84 -4.04
N SER A 231 9.48 3.09 -4.48
CA SER A 231 9.66 2.03 -5.49
C SER A 231 10.07 2.60 -6.85
N LEU A 232 9.42 3.68 -7.28
CA LEU A 232 9.73 4.39 -8.53
C LEU A 232 11.16 4.94 -8.51
N LEU A 233 11.52 5.71 -7.48
CA LEU A 233 12.85 6.32 -7.40
C LEU A 233 13.95 5.27 -7.21
N THR A 234 13.66 4.17 -6.50
CA THR A 234 14.59 3.05 -6.36
C THR A 234 14.82 2.35 -7.70
N SER A 235 13.77 2.18 -8.52
CA SER A 235 13.93 1.59 -9.85
C SER A 235 14.86 2.41 -10.74
N LEU A 236 14.75 3.74 -10.69
CA LEU A 236 15.65 4.64 -11.40
C LEU A 236 17.08 4.54 -10.86
N LYS A 237 17.26 4.49 -9.52
CA LYS A 237 18.57 4.33 -8.88
C LYS A 237 19.28 3.04 -9.33
N VAL A 238 18.57 1.93 -9.41
CA VAL A 238 19.12 0.64 -9.87
C VAL A 238 19.14 0.50 -11.40
N GLN A 239 18.92 1.60 -12.11
CA GLN A 239 18.93 1.68 -13.58
C GLN A 239 17.95 0.68 -14.22
N ASN A 240 16.75 0.58 -13.67
CA ASN A 240 15.66 -0.20 -14.24
C ASN A 240 14.59 0.73 -14.86
N ARG A 241 13.83 0.23 -15.82
CA ARG A 241 12.74 0.99 -16.45
C ARG A 241 11.43 0.70 -15.72
N PRO A 242 10.81 1.69 -15.05
CA PRO A 242 9.62 1.43 -14.24
C PRO A 242 8.42 0.91 -15.07
N ASP A 243 8.22 1.40 -16.29
CA ASP A 243 7.09 0.99 -17.13
C ASP A 243 7.27 -0.40 -17.74
N THR A 244 8.50 -0.83 -17.92
CA THR A 244 8.87 -2.14 -18.51
C THR A 244 10.02 -2.77 -17.72
N PRO A 245 9.82 -3.12 -16.45
CA PRO A 245 10.89 -3.50 -15.54
C PRO A 245 11.51 -4.87 -15.88
N SER A 246 10.75 -5.76 -16.50
CA SER A 246 11.18 -7.11 -16.90
C SER A 246 11.06 -7.31 -18.40
N PRO A 247 11.98 -8.06 -19.02
CA PRO A 247 11.89 -8.42 -20.44
C PRO A 247 10.87 -9.53 -20.72
N THR A 248 10.19 -10.07 -19.72
CA THR A 248 9.18 -11.16 -19.82
C THR A 248 7.76 -10.63 -19.72
#